data_3d77aadcd05869724ec0e696ca95bb47
#
_entry.id   3d77aadcd05869724ec0e696ca95bb47
#
_cell.length_a   1.000
_cell.length_b   1.000
_cell.length_c   1.000
_cell.angle_alpha   90.00
_cell.angle_beta   90.00
_cell.angle_gamma   90.00
#
_symmetry.space_group_name_H-M   'P 1'
#
loop_
_entity.id
_entity.type
_entity.pdbx_description
1 polymer ?
#
loop_
_entity_poly.entity_id
_entity_poly.type
_entity_poly.pdbx_seq_one_letter_code
_entity_poly.pdbx_strand_id
1 'polypeptide(L)'
;MTGFMIGLLAVGVVVVLFLMYLVGLYNNLVALKNRFQNAFAQIDVQLKRRYDLIPNLVETAKGYMAHEKETLEAVIQARNGAMAAEKHASANPGDAKAMSNLSTAEVALAGSLNRFIGLAEAYPDLKANQNMLALQEELTSTENKVSFARQAFNDAVMNYNTACETFPGNVVAGFGNFQKAALWELSEPAQREPVQVKF
;
A
#
# COMPACT_ATOMS: atom_id res chain seq x y z
N MET A 1 -45.59 17.90 -40.44
CA MET A 1 -45.38 16.57 -39.79
C MET A 1 -43.97 16.06 -39.95
N THR A 2 -43.29 16.18 -41.08
CA THR A 2 -41.89 15.71 -41.31
C THR A 2 -40.85 16.39 -40.39
N GLY A 3 -40.93 17.71 -40.21
CA GLY A 3 -39.99 18.42 -39.32
C GLY A 3 -40.08 18.01 -37.85
N PHE A 4 -41.28 17.72 -37.33
CA PHE A 4 -41.51 17.23 -35.98
C PHE A 4 -40.90 15.82 -35.78
N MET A 5 -41.06 14.93 -36.74
CA MET A 5 -40.48 13.57 -36.71
C MET A 5 -38.93 13.62 -36.74
N ILE A 6 -38.36 14.50 -37.56
CA ILE A 6 -36.90 14.69 -37.63
C ILE A 6 -36.37 15.22 -36.28
N GLY A 7 -37.07 16.17 -35.65
CA GLY A 7 -36.72 16.67 -34.31
C GLY A 7 -36.76 15.57 -33.24
N LEU A 8 -37.80 14.73 -33.24
CA LEU A 8 -37.92 13.60 -32.31
C LEU A 8 -36.77 12.57 -32.50
N LEU A 9 -36.41 12.28 -33.75
CA LEU A 9 -35.30 11.38 -34.08
C LEU A 9 -33.95 11.95 -33.62
N ALA A 10 -33.75 13.25 -33.84
CA ALA A 10 -32.53 13.92 -33.38
C ALA A 10 -32.38 13.89 -31.84
N VAL A 11 -33.46 14.15 -31.10
CA VAL A 11 -33.49 14.04 -29.64
C VAL A 11 -33.19 12.59 -29.19
N GLY A 12 -33.81 11.58 -29.87
CA GLY A 12 -33.53 10.17 -29.58
C GLY A 12 -32.06 9.81 -29.73
N VAL A 13 -31.42 10.27 -30.81
CA VAL A 13 -29.98 10.04 -31.07
C VAL A 13 -29.13 10.69 -29.96
N VAL A 14 -29.43 11.94 -29.56
CA VAL A 14 -28.71 12.62 -28.52
C VAL A 14 -28.83 11.88 -27.19
N VAL A 15 -30.02 11.41 -26.83
CA VAL A 15 -30.25 10.62 -25.61
C VAL A 15 -29.43 9.31 -25.63
N VAL A 16 -29.41 8.60 -26.74
CA VAL A 16 -28.62 7.37 -26.87
C VAL A 16 -27.13 7.65 -26.71
N LEU A 17 -26.60 8.68 -27.37
CA LEU A 17 -25.19 9.07 -27.24
C LEU A 17 -24.85 9.47 -25.79
N PHE A 18 -25.74 10.17 -25.12
CA PHE A 18 -25.58 10.54 -23.72
C PHE A 18 -25.55 9.31 -22.79
N LEU A 19 -26.44 8.35 -23.00
CA LEU A 19 -26.44 7.10 -22.24
C LEU A 19 -25.15 6.28 -22.47
N MET A 20 -24.71 6.19 -23.74
CA MET A 20 -23.42 5.51 -24.05
C MET A 20 -22.23 6.20 -23.35
N TYR A 21 -22.24 7.53 -23.29
CA TYR A 21 -21.23 8.30 -22.57
C TYR A 21 -21.24 8.00 -21.05
N LEU A 22 -22.42 7.96 -20.41
CA LEU A 22 -22.55 7.60 -18.99
C LEU A 22 -22.04 6.17 -18.70
N VAL A 23 -22.35 5.21 -19.59
CA VAL A 23 -21.83 3.84 -19.50
C VAL A 23 -20.30 3.84 -19.60
N GLY A 24 -19.73 4.65 -20.50
CA GLY A 24 -18.28 4.81 -20.63
C GLY A 24 -17.63 5.33 -19.35
N LEU A 25 -18.23 6.33 -18.70
CA LEU A 25 -17.75 6.87 -17.42
C LEU A 25 -17.81 5.82 -16.29
N TYR A 26 -18.91 5.09 -16.20
CA TYR A 26 -19.07 4.01 -15.23
C TYR A 26 -17.99 2.94 -15.40
N ASN A 27 -17.79 2.47 -16.63
CA ASN A 27 -16.78 1.46 -16.93
C ASN A 27 -15.36 1.95 -16.63
N ASN A 28 -15.09 3.24 -16.87
CA ASN A 28 -13.82 3.86 -16.50
C ASN A 28 -13.60 3.85 -14.98
N LEU A 29 -14.61 4.20 -14.17
CA LEU A 29 -14.53 4.13 -12.71
C LEU A 29 -14.26 2.71 -12.21
N VAL A 30 -14.94 1.71 -12.80
CA VAL A 30 -14.68 0.29 -12.50
C VAL A 30 -13.25 -0.10 -12.84
N ALA A 31 -12.75 0.30 -14.01
CA ALA A 31 -11.39 0.02 -14.44
C ALA A 31 -10.33 0.65 -13.49
N LEU A 32 -10.54 1.90 -13.10
CA LEU A 32 -9.64 2.59 -12.15
C LEU A 32 -9.68 1.96 -10.75
N LYS A 33 -10.87 1.55 -10.27
CA LYS A 33 -11.03 0.79 -9.02
C LYS A 33 -10.22 -0.51 -9.05
N ASN A 34 -10.40 -1.30 -10.10
CA ASN A 34 -9.65 -2.55 -10.27
C ASN A 34 -8.14 -2.30 -10.37
N ARG A 35 -7.72 -1.18 -10.96
CA ARG A 35 -6.30 -0.82 -11.10
C ARG A 35 -5.64 -0.60 -9.75
N PHE A 36 -6.25 0.16 -8.82
CA PHE A 36 -5.64 0.35 -7.51
C PHE A 36 -5.69 -0.93 -6.65
N GLN A 37 -6.73 -1.75 -6.79
CA GLN A 37 -6.79 -3.05 -6.11
C GLN A 37 -5.66 -3.99 -6.60
N ASN A 38 -5.40 -4.02 -7.89
CA ASN A 38 -4.28 -4.78 -8.46
C ASN A 38 -2.92 -4.20 -8.04
N ALA A 39 -2.80 -2.88 -7.92
CA ALA A 39 -1.59 -2.25 -7.41
C ALA A 39 -1.34 -2.64 -5.94
N PHE A 40 -2.39 -2.77 -5.11
CA PHE A 40 -2.26 -3.27 -3.75
C PHE A 40 -1.79 -4.74 -3.71
N ALA A 41 -2.24 -5.58 -4.62
CA ALA A 41 -1.79 -6.97 -4.70
C ALA A 41 -0.25 -7.08 -4.93
N GLN A 42 0.37 -6.11 -5.60
CA GLN A 42 1.83 -6.06 -5.73
C GLN A 42 2.52 -5.73 -4.40
N ILE A 43 1.89 -4.87 -3.59
CA ILE A 43 2.35 -4.59 -2.21
C ILE A 43 2.30 -5.88 -1.38
N ASP A 44 1.16 -6.57 -1.41
CA ASP A 44 0.92 -7.81 -0.66
C ASP A 44 2.02 -8.86 -0.92
N VAL A 45 2.41 -9.06 -2.18
CA VAL A 45 3.50 -9.97 -2.57
C VAL A 45 4.83 -9.58 -1.90
N GLN A 46 5.19 -8.29 -1.90
CA GLN A 46 6.46 -7.82 -1.33
C GLN A 46 6.45 -7.86 0.20
N LEU A 47 5.32 -7.51 0.83
CA LEU A 47 5.17 -7.61 2.28
C LEU A 47 5.28 -9.06 2.76
N LYS A 48 4.61 -10.01 2.10
CA LYS A 48 4.74 -11.44 2.40
C LYS A 48 6.18 -11.91 2.33
N ARG A 49 6.90 -11.53 1.27
CA ARG A 49 8.32 -11.86 1.13
C ARG A 49 9.14 -11.28 2.29
N ARG A 50 8.90 -10.02 2.68
CA ARG A 50 9.55 -9.40 3.84
C ARG A 50 9.27 -10.15 5.14
N TYR A 51 8.01 -10.53 5.37
CA TYR A 51 7.62 -11.27 6.57
C TYR A 51 8.23 -12.68 6.64
N ASP A 52 8.43 -13.32 5.50
CA ASP A 52 9.04 -14.66 5.41
C ASP A 52 10.56 -14.64 5.68
N LEU A 53 11.23 -13.51 5.45
CA LEU A 53 12.66 -13.35 5.75
C LEU A 53 12.93 -13.17 7.26
N ILE A 54 12.01 -12.57 8.01
CA ILE A 54 12.21 -12.20 9.41
C ILE A 54 12.46 -13.40 10.33
N PRO A 55 11.72 -14.53 10.26
CA PRO A 55 12.03 -15.71 11.07
C PRO A 55 13.44 -16.24 10.84
N ASN A 56 13.92 -16.25 9.58
CA ASN A 56 15.27 -16.70 9.24
C ASN A 56 16.32 -15.77 9.82
N LEU A 57 16.07 -14.45 9.79
CA LEU A 57 16.93 -13.44 10.39
C LEU A 57 17.06 -13.66 11.91
N VAL A 58 15.92 -13.84 12.59
CA VAL A 58 15.87 -14.08 14.04
C VAL A 58 16.55 -15.41 14.41
N GLU A 59 16.33 -16.46 13.64
CA GLU A 59 16.95 -17.77 13.89
C GLU A 59 18.47 -17.72 13.70
N THR A 60 18.96 -17.02 12.68
CA THR A 60 20.39 -16.81 12.47
C THR A 60 21.02 -16.05 13.64
N ALA A 61 20.30 -15.06 14.21
CA ALA A 61 20.81 -14.25 15.32
C ALA A 61 20.79 -14.96 16.67
N LYS A 62 19.87 -15.90 16.90
CA LYS A 62 19.71 -16.60 18.21
C LYS A 62 21.01 -17.22 18.74
N GLY A 63 21.82 -17.80 17.86
CA GLY A 63 23.08 -18.42 18.23
C GLY A 63 24.12 -17.45 18.79
N TYR A 64 24.03 -16.18 18.43
CA TYR A 64 24.97 -15.11 18.78
C TYR A 64 24.44 -14.18 19.87
N MET A 65 23.10 -14.01 19.90
CA MET A 65 22.38 -13.04 20.75
C MET A 65 21.49 -13.76 21.78
N ALA A 66 22.00 -14.83 22.41
CA ALA A 66 21.19 -15.68 23.31
C ALA A 66 20.63 -14.93 24.55
N HIS A 67 21.24 -13.80 24.93
CA HIS A 67 20.82 -12.95 26.06
C HIS A 67 19.78 -11.89 25.66
N GLU A 68 19.52 -11.69 24.35
CA GLU A 68 18.67 -10.63 23.80
C GLU A 68 17.26 -11.14 23.42
N LYS A 69 16.73 -12.05 24.23
CA LYS A 69 15.44 -12.71 23.95
C LYS A 69 14.31 -11.72 23.72
N GLU A 70 14.24 -10.66 24.53
CA GLU A 70 13.21 -9.64 24.44
C GLU A 70 13.22 -8.94 23.08
N THR A 71 14.39 -8.58 22.56
CA THR A 71 14.52 -7.94 21.24
C THR A 71 14.11 -8.89 20.12
N LEU A 72 14.54 -10.16 20.19
CA LEU A 72 14.17 -11.18 19.19
C LEU A 72 12.66 -11.46 19.19
N GLU A 73 12.04 -11.56 20.36
CA GLU A 73 10.60 -11.77 20.52
C GLU A 73 9.81 -10.56 20.03
N ALA A 74 10.27 -9.32 20.31
CA ALA A 74 9.64 -8.09 19.86
C ALA A 74 9.56 -8.01 18.33
N VAL A 75 10.60 -8.44 17.61
CA VAL A 75 10.58 -8.49 16.13
C VAL A 75 9.54 -9.48 15.62
N ILE A 76 9.45 -10.67 16.23
CA ILE A 76 8.44 -11.67 15.84
C ILE A 76 7.02 -11.20 16.13
N GLN A 77 6.79 -10.55 17.28
CA GLN A 77 5.49 -9.99 17.64
C GLN A 77 5.08 -8.86 16.66
N ALA A 78 5.98 -7.93 16.36
CA ALA A 78 5.73 -6.86 15.41
C ALA A 78 5.43 -7.41 13.99
N ARG A 79 6.17 -8.43 13.55
CA ARG A 79 5.88 -9.14 12.30
C ARG A 79 4.47 -9.74 12.28
N ASN A 80 4.08 -10.44 13.34
CA ASN A 80 2.75 -11.04 13.41
C ASN A 80 1.63 -9.99 13.39
N GLY A 81 1.84 -8.85 14.05
CA GLY A 81 0.95 -7.69 14.00
C GLY A 81 0.83 -7.11 12.59
N ALA A 82 1.95 -6.97 11.88
CA ALA A 82 2.00 -6.47 10.51
C ALA A 82 1.29 -7.42 9.54
N MET A 83 1.50 -8.73 9.66
CA MET A 83 0.78 -9.75 8.87
C MET A 83 -0.73 -9.73 9.09
N ALA A 84 -1.18 -9.54 10.33
CA ALA A 84 -2.61 -9.45 10.63
C ALA A 84 -3.23 -8.18 10.02
N ALA A 85 -2.54 -7.04 10.10
CA ALA A 85 -2.99 -5.78 9.51
C ALA A 85 -3.00 -5.83 7.98
N GLU A 86 -1.97 -6.44 7.36
CA GLU A 86 -1.89 -6.64 5.92
C GLU A 86 -3.06 -7.48 5.41
N LYS A 87 -3.38 -8.60 6.08
CA LYS A 87 -4.52 -9.46 5.71
C LYS A 87 -5.86 -8.69 5.68
N HIS A 88 -6.06 -7.75 6.61
CA HIS A 88 -7.25 -6.89 6.61
C HIS A 88 -7.22 -5.88 5.47
N ALA A 89 -6.08 -5.26 5.19
CA ALA A 89 -5.91 -4.30 4.12
C ALA A 89 -6.04 -4.95 2.73
N SER A 90 -5.52 -6.16 2.56
CA SER A 90 -5.62 -6.96 1.33
C SER A 90 -7.07 -7.37 1.01
N ALA A 91 -7.89 -7.62 2.03
CA ALA A 91 -9.31 -7.89 1.84
C ALA A 91 -10.11 -6.63 1.43
N ASN A 92 -9.67 -5.44 1.84
CA ASN A 92 -10.36 -4.17 1.60
C ASN A 92 -9.35 -3.06 1.22
N PRO A 93 -8.69 -3.16 0.05
CA PRO A 93 -7.71 -2.17 -0.36
C PRO A 93 -8.36 -0.78 -0.51
N GLY A 94 -7.77 0.22 0.14
CA GLY A 94 -8.30 1.59 0.14
C GLY A 94 -9.34 1.89 1.22
N ASP A 95 -9.69 0.94 2.10
CA ASP A 95 -10.43 1.24 3.33
C ASP A 95 -9.55 2.05 4.29
N ALA A 96 -10.05 3.19 4.78
CA ALA A 96 -9.28 4.14 5.56
C ALA A 96 -8.74 3.53 6.87
N LYS A 97 -9.56 2.72 7.55
CA LYS A 97 -9.17 2.08 8.81
C LYS A 97 -8.17 0.96 8.58
N ALA A 98 -8.37 0.14 7.55
CA ALA A 98 -7.47 -0.94 7.20
C ALA A 98 -6.09 -0.40 6.78
N MET A 99 -6.05 0.67 5.95
CA MET A 99 -4.80 1.32 5.51
C MET A 99 -4.05 1.98 6.67
N SER A 100 -4.77 2.64 7.59
CA SER A 100 -4.17 3.25 8.80
C SER A 100 -3.59 2.19 9.74
N ASN A 101 -4.31 1.08 9.95
CA ASN A 101 -3.83 -0.03 10.79
C ASN A 101 -2.58 -0.68 10.19
N LEU A 102 -2.56 -0.89 8.85
CA LEU A 102 -1.39 -1.40 8.15
C LEU A 102 -0.19 -0.46 8.30
N SER A 103 -0.41 0.85 8.11
CA SER A 103 0.64 1.85 8.28
C SER A 103 1.25 1.82 9.69
N THR A 104 0.40 1.77 10.72
CA THR A 104 0.85 1.72 12.13
C THR A 104 1.63 0.43 12.42
N ALA A 105 1.17 -0.70 11.92
CA ALA A 105 1.82 -1.99 12.14
C ALA A 105 3.17 -2.09 11.42
N GLU A 106 3.28 -1.54 10.20
CA GLU A 106 4.53 -1.49 9.44
C GLU A 106 5.57 -0.56 10.09
N VAL A 107 5.14 0.59 10.64
CA VAL A 107 6.02 1.48 11.42
C VAL A 107 6.55 0.76 12.67
N ALA A 108 5.69 0.02 13.37
CA ALA A 108 6.12 -0.76 14.54
C ALA A 108 7.11 -1.87 14.18
N LEU A 109 6.88 -2.57 13.05
CA LEU A 109 7.80 -3.58 12.54
C LEU A 109 9.15 -2.97 12.14
N ALA A 110 9.14 -1.86 11.41
CA ALA A 110 10.36 -1.15 11.02
C ALA A 110 11.17 -0.69 12.26
N GLY A 111 10.50 -0.15 13.28
CA GLY A 111 11.13 0.23 14.55
C GLY A 111 11.78 -0.96 15.27
N SER A 112 11.10 -2.10 15.31
CA SER A 112 11.63 -3.32 15.93
C SER A 112 12.83 -3.89 15.16
N LEU A 113 12.77 -3.89 13.82
CA LEU A 113 13.88 -4.32 12.98
C LEU A 113 15.09 -3.40 13.10
N ASN A 114 14.89 -2.08 13.11
CA ASN A 114 15.99 -1.11 13.30
C ASN A 114 16.67 -1.29 14.67
N ARG A 115 15.90 -1.51 15.73
CA ARG A 115 16.44 -1.80 17.05
C ARG A 115 17.25 -3.10 17.06
N PHE A 116 16.72 -4.15 16.44
CA PHE A 116 17.41 -5.43 16.30
C PHE A 116 18.73 -5.29 15.52
N ILE A 117 18.71 -4.61 14.37
CA ILE A 117 19.92 -4.40 13.54
C ILE A 117 20.95 -3.57 14.31
N GLY A 118 20.54 -2.48 14.98
CA GLY A 118 21.44 -1.68 15.80
C GLY A 118 22.08 -2.47 16.95
N LEU A 119 21.33 -3.39 17.57
CA LEU A 119 21.86 -4.26 18.62
C LEU A 119 22.81 -5.34 18.04
N ALA A 120 22.50 -5.88 16.86
CA ALA A 120 23.34 -6.87 16.17
C ALA A 120 24.74 -6.33 15.84
N GLU A 121 24.91 -5.01 15.70
CA GLU A 121 26.21 -4.37 15.49
C GLU A 121 27.18 -4.56 16.66
N ALA A 122 26.66 -4.79 17.87
CA ALA A 122 27.47 -5.09 19.06
C ALA A 122 28.01 -6.53 19.09
N TYR A 123 27.61 -7.38 18.12
CA TYR A 123 28.02 -8.78 18.00
C TYR A 123 28.86 -8.99 16.73
N PRO A 124 30.19 -8.86 16.77
CA PRO A 124 31.07 -8.91 15.59
C PRO A 124 30.96 -10.20 14.78
N ASP A 125 30.81 -11.35 15.45
CA ASP A 125 30.69 -12.66 14.81
C ASP A 125 29.36 -12.79 14.02
N LEU A 126 28.28 -12.25 14.55
CA LEU A 126 27.00 -12.17 13.84
C LEU A 126 27.08 -11.22 12.66
N LYS A 127 27.68 -10.05 12.84
CA LYS A 127 27.88 -9.07 11.77
C LYS A 127 28.72 -9.63 10.60
N ALA A 128 29.69 -10.49 10.88
CA ALA A 128 30.53 -11.16 9.87
C ALA A 128 29.86 -12.39 9.24
N ASN A 129 28.72 -12.84 9.76
CA ASN A 129 28.00 -14.01 9.27
C ASN A 129 27.42 -13.77 7.88
N GLN A 130 27.81 -14.58 6.90
CA GLN A 130 27.36 -14.42 5.51
C GLN A 130 25.84 -14.55 5.33
N ASN A 131 25.18 -15.44 6.09
CA ASN A 131 23.75 -15.61 6.03
C ASN A 131 23.03 -14.35 6.56
N MET A 132 23.56 -13.77 7.63
CA MET A 132 23.03 -12.52 8.20
C MET A 132 23.13 -11.38 7.20
N LEU A 133 24.27 -11.20 6.55
CA LEU A 133 24.50 -10.19 5.53
C LEU A 133 23.55 -10.37 4.33
N ALA A 134 23.41 -11.59 3.83
CA ALA A 134 22.50 -11.90 2.71
C ALA A 134 21.03 -11.61 3.08
N LEU A 135 20.59 -11.94 4.30
CA LEU A 135 19.23 -11.67 4.78
C LEU A 135 18.99 -10.16 4.97
N GLN A 136 19.95 -9.39 5.44
CA GLN A 136 19.85 -7.94 5.53
C GLN A 136 19.76 -7.27 4.16
N GLU A 137 20.56 -7.73 3.19
CA GLU A 137 20.49 -7.25 1.81
C GLU A 137 19.13 -7.54 1.18
N GLU A 138 18.60 -8.75 1.36
CA GLU A 138 17.29 -9.13 0.85
C GLU A 138 16.16 -8.33 1.52
N LEU A 139 16.24 -8.08 2.85
CA LEU A 139 15.30 -7.22 3.55
C LEU A 139 15.32 -5.78 3.01
N THR A 140 16.51 -5.21 2.80
CA THR A 140 16.66 -3.88 2.20
C THR A 140 16.09 -3.85 0.77
N SER A 141 16.37 -4.88 -0.02
CA SER A 141 15.81 -5.02 -1.37
C SER A 141 14.28 -5.07 -1.36
N THR A 142 13.68 -5.86 -0.45
CA THR A 142 12.22 -5.96 -0.34
C THR A 142 11.61 -4.66 0.17
N GLU A 143 12.25 -3.93 1.08
CA GLU A 143 11.79 -2.63 1.55
C GLU A 143 11.71 -1.60 0.41
N ASN A 144 12.73 -1.54 -0.43
CA ASN A 144 12.72 -0.70 -1.63
C ASN A 144 11.56 -1.08 -2.56
N LYS A 145 11.33 -2.39 -2.79
CA LYS A 145 10.22 -2.87 -3.62
C LYS A 145 8.85 -2.52 -3.02
N VAL A 146 8.68 -2.64 -1.70
CA VAL A 146 7.46 -2.19 -0.99
C VAL A 146 7.26 -0.69 -1.19
N SER A 147 8.31 0.12 -1.08
CA SER A 147 8.22 1.58 -1.27
C SER A 147 7.76 1.94 -2.69
N PHE A 148 8.31 1.31 -3.73
CA PHE A 148 7.88 1.52 -5.12
C PHE A 148 6.45 1.03 -5.36
N ALA A 149 6.09 -0.14 -4.84
CA ALA A 149 4.73 -0.67 -4.98
C ALA A 149 3.70 0.22 -4.27
N ARG A 150 4.05 0.77 -3.10
CA ARG A 150 3.22 1.74 -2.36
C ARG A 150 3.00 3.03 -3.16
N GLN A 151 4.05 3.56 -3.79
CA GLN A 151 3.91 4.74 -4.64
C GLN A 151 2.97 4.46 -5.81
N ALA A 152 3.13 3.33 -6.51
CA ALA A 152 2.26 2.94 -7.62
C ALA A 152 0.79 2.75 -7.17
N PHE A 153 0.56 2.20 -5.97
CA PHE A 153 -0.77 2.11 -5.37
C PHE A 153 -1.36 3.48 -5.11
N ASN A 154 -0.61 4.37 -4.48
CA ASN A 154 -1.07 5.72 -4.17
C ASN A 154 -1.40 6.50 -5.44
N ASP A 155 -0.59 6.40 -6.50
CA ASP A 155 -0.86 7.01 -7.79
C ASP A 155 -2.16 6.47 -8.42
N ALA A 156 -2.38 5.15 -8.31
CA ALA A 156 -3.61 4.53 -8.81
C ALA A 156 -4.84 4.96 -8.00
N VAL A 157 -4.73 5.09 -6.67
CA VAL A 157 -5.78 5.62 -5.79
C VAL A 157 -6.08 7.08 -6.12
N MET A 158 -5.06 7.92 -6.31
CA MET A 158 -5.26 9.33 -6.70
C MET A 158 -6.02 9.45 -8.03
N ASN A 159 -5.64 8.66 -9.04
CA ASN A 159 -6.33 8.64 -10.32
C ASN A 159 -7.80 8.23 -10.19
N TYR A 160 -8.08 7.20 -9.38
CA TYR A 160 -9.44 6.77 -9.08
C TYR A 160 -10.23 7.85 -8.35
N ASN A 161 -9.69 8.42 -7.29
CA ASN A 161 -10.35 9.47 -6.51
C ASN A 161 -10.63 10.71 -7.37
N THR A 162 -9.68 11.12 -8.19
CA THR A 162 -9.86 12.23 -9.13
C THR A 162 -11.02 11.97 -10.09
N ALA A 163 -11.14 10.76 -10.64
CA ALA A 163 -12.25 10.42 -11.51
C ALA A 163 -13.61 10.39 -10.77
N CYS A 164 -13.61 10.04 -9.47
CA CYS A 164 -14.81 10.10 -8.63
C CYS A 164 -15.21 11.54 -8.27
N GLU A 165 -14.28 12.49 -8.28
CA GLU A 165 -14.52 13.89 -7.86
C GLU A 165 -14.81 14.83 -9.03
N THR A 166 -14.23 14.57 -10.18
CA THR A 166 -14.35 15.44 -11.35
C THR A 166 -15.71 15.28 -12.04
N PHE A 167 -16.26 16.40 -12.53
CA PHE A 167 -17.49 16.38 -13.35
C PHE A 167 -17.18 15.83 -14.75
N PRO A 168 -18.06 15.02 -15.34
CA PRO A 168 -19.32 14.47 -14.82
C PRO A 168 -19.17 13.13 -14.07
N GLY A 169 -17.94 12.66 -13.85
CA GLY A 169 -17.65 11.40 -13.15
C GLY A 169 -18.24 11.33 -11.74
N ASN A 170 -18.25 12.46 -11.02
CA ASN A 170 -18.80 12.56 -9.67
C ASN A 170 -20.29 12.22 -9.57
N VAL A 171 -21.07 12.55 -10.61
CA VAL A 171 -22.48 12.19 -10.69
C VAL A 171 -22.63 10.68 -10.83
N VAL A 172 -21.86 10.08 -11.75
CA VAL A 172 -21.86 8.63 -11.97
C VAL A 172 -21.34 7.87 -10.76
N ALA A 173 -20.30 8.40 -10.09
CA ALA A 173 -19.76 7.85 -8.86
C ALA A 173 -20.80 7.80 -7.74
N GLY A 174 -21.59 8.87 -7.57
CA GLY A 174 -22.69 8.92 -6.61
C GLY A 174 -23.77 7.87 -6.86
N PHE A 175 -24.23 7.72 -8.09
CA PHE A 175 -25.21 6.71 -8.46
C PHE A 175 -24.68 5.27 -8.37
N GLY A 176 -23.41 5.06 -8.74
CA GLY A 176 -22.74 3.76 -8.70
C GLY A 176 -22.18 3.38 -7.33
N ASN A 177 -22.35 4.21 -6.31
CA ASN A 177 -21.81 4.02 -4.95
C ASN A 177 -20.29 3.79 -4.94
N PHE A 178 -19.56 4.50 -5.79
CA PHE A 178 -18.11 4.52 -5.78
C PHE A 178 -17.62 5.46 -4.68
N GLN A 179 -17.00 4.89 -3.65
CA GLN A 179 -16.43 5.65 -2.55
C GLN A 179 -14.94 5.89 -2.78
N LYS A 180 -14.44 7.01 -2.25
CA LYS A 180 -13.01 7.33 -2.29
C LYS A 180 -12.21 6.26 -1.57
N ALA A 181 -11.05 5.94 -2.12
CA ALA A 181 -10.08 5.05 -1.50
C ALA A 181 -9.04 5.84 -0.72
N ALA A 182 -8.63 5.32 0.43
CA ALA A 182 -7.55 5.90 1.23
C ALA A 182 -6.19 5.55 0.65
N LEU A 183 -5.27 6.51 0.72
CA LEU A 183 -3.85 6.32 0.43
C LEU A 183 -3.18 5.49 1.53
N TRP A 184 -2.08 4.84 1.20
CA TRP A 184 -1.18 4.28 2.20
C TRP A 184 -0.05 5.24 2.51
N GLU A 185 -0.26 6.07 3.53
CA GLU A 185 0.73 7.00 4.03
C GLU A 185 1.42 6.40 5.27
N LEU A 186 2.75 6.37 5.27
CA LEU A 186 3.50 6.10 6.50
C LEU A 186 3.48 7.38 7.33
N SER A 187 2.83 7.34 8.47
CA SER A 187 2.79 8.46 9.42
C SER A 187 4.10 8.51 10.20
N GLU A 188 5.21 8.91 9.56
CA GLU A 188 6.40 9.33 10.28
C GLU A 188 6.40 10.85 10.40
N PRO A 189 6.16 11.41 11.60
CA PRO A 189 6.25 12.85 11.84
C PRO A 189 7.66 13.39 11.53
N ALA A 190 8.70 12.57 11.71
CA ALA A 190 10.10 12.94 11.54
C ALA A 190 10.53 13.19 10.07
N GLN A 191 9.82 12.65 9.09
CA GLN A 191 10.16 12.89 7.67
C GLN A 191 9.53 14.16 7.09
N ARG A 192 8.65 14.84 7.84
CA ARG A 192 8.04 16.12 7.44
C ARG A 192 8.82 17.35 7.92
N GLU A 193 9.79 17.19 8.82
CA GLU A 193 10.64 18.31 9.22
C GLU A 193 11.77 18.51 8.19
N PRO A 194 11.94 19.75 7.67
CA PRO A 194 13.05 20.05 6.78
C PRO A 194 14.37 19.83 7.55
N VAL A 195 15.27 19.05 6.95
CA VAL A 195 16.62 18.83 7.49
C VAL A 195 17.29 20.20 7.67
N GLN A 196 17.46 20.65 8.91
CA GLN A 196 18.23 21.85 9.20
C GLN A 196 19.71 21.50 9.00
N VAL A 197 20.24 21.83 7.84
CA VAL A 197 21.69 21.81 7.59
C VAL A 197 22.29 22.98 8.38
N LYS A 198 22.93 22.72 9.51
CA LYS A 198 23.80 23.69 10.20
C LYS A 198 25.17 23.60 9.53
N PHE A 199 25.58 24.71 8.91
CA PHE A 199 26.93 24.96 8.44
C PHE A 199 27.83 25.38 9.60
#